data_88a0b215b5cc587d9f838328a7136ec7
#
_entry.id   88a0b215b5cc587d9f838328a7136ec7
#
_cell.length_a   1.000
_cell.length_b   1.000
_cell.length_c   1.000
_cell.angle_alpha   90.00
_cell.angle_beta   90.00
_cell.angle_gamma   90.00
#
_symmetry.space_group_name_H-M   'P 1'
#
loop_
_entity.id
_entity.type
_entity.pdbx_description
1 polymer ?
#
loop_
_entity_poly.entity_id
_entity_poly.type
_entity_poly.pdbx_seq_one_letter_code
_entity_poly.pdbx_strand_id
1 'polypeptide(L)'
;IDEPIAAALGSGIDITVPDGRMIIDIGGGTTDIAVLSLGGKVKATSVRVAGNHYDEEILKFVRNKFSIAIGQRTAENLKKNVACCPQKADFNETMEIKGRSLLTGLPVRVNVSTADLYEPVMRLSEQIGTAAHQVLEKTPPELAGDIYRNGVVLTGGGAQLHGLPEYLSQELKVEVTVSPDPVNCVALGT
;
A
#
# COMPACT_ATOMS: atom_id res chain seq x y z
N ILE A 1 -0.34 -15.59 17.18
CA ILE A 1 0.77 -15.51 16.20
C ILE A 1 0.97 -14.02 15.89
N ASP A 2 2.21 -13.58 15.74
CA ASP A 2 2.53 -12.22 15.29
C ASP A 2 1.99 -11.99 13.88
N GLU A 3 1.35 -10.84 13.66
CA GLU A 3 0.67 -10.49 12.40
C GLU A 3 1.57 -10.62 11.15
N PRO A 4 2.83 -10.11 11.14
CA PRO A 4 3.72 -10.30 9.99
C PRO A 4 4.10 -11.76 9.73
N ILE A 5 4.19 -12.58 10.78
CA ILE A 5 4.45 -14.02 10.63
C ILE A 5 3.24 -14.70 10.01
N ALA A 6 2.03 -14.40 10.51
CA ALA A 6 0.80 -14.92 9.93
C ALA A 6 0.63 -14.48 8.46
N ALA A 7 0.89 -13.20 8.16
CA ALA A 7 0.85 -12.69 6.79
C ALA A 7 1.82 -13.43 5.85
N ALA A 8 3.04 -13.73 6.32
CA ALA A 8 4.04 -14.48 5.56
C ALA A 8 3.60 -15.92 5.29
N LEU A 9 3.13 -16.62 6.31
CA LEU A 9 2.64 -18.00 6.19
C LEU A 9 1.43 -18.07 5.25
N GLY A 10 0.47 -17.17 5.40
CA GLY A 10 -0.71 -17.10 4.56
C GLY A 10 -0.42 -16.72 3.10
N SER A 11 0.69 -16.05 2.83
CA SER A 11 1.18 -15.77 1.47
C SER A 11 2.02 -16.91 0.87
N GLY A 12 2.19 -18.01 1.61
CA GLY A 12 2.96 -19.18 1.17
C GLY A 12 4.47 -19.03 1.28
N ILE A 13 4.96 -18.04 2.05
CA ILE A 13 6.39 -17.86 2.29
C ILE A 13 6.85 -18.86 3.34
N ASP A 14 7.86 -19.67 2.98
CA ASP A 14 8.56 -20.50 3.97
C ASP A 14 9.54 -19.64 4.77
N ILE A 15 9.20 -19.40 6.03
CA ILE A 15 10.02 -18.61 6.96
C ILE A 15 10.92 -19.49 7.86
N THR A 16 10.81 -20.81 7.74
CA THR A 16 11.59 -21.76 8.59
C THR A 16 13.03 -21.92 8.14
N VAL A 17 13.30 -21.56 6.89
CA VAL A 17 14.64 -21.60 6.29
C VAL A 17 15.52 -20.45 6.78
N PRO A 18 16.86 -20.60 6.77
CA PRO A 18 17.80 -19.56 7.19
C PRO A 18 17.99 -18.47 6.11
N ASP A 19 16.96 -18.17 5.35
CA ASP A 19 16.90 -17.14 4.33
C ASP A 19 16.18 -15.90 4.84
N GLY A 20 16.66 -14.72 4.45
CA GLY A 20 15.96 -13.47 4.70
C GLY A 20 14.71 -13.35 3.82
N ARG A 21 13.57 -13.11 4.43
CA ARG A 21 12.29 -12.87 3.76
C ARG A 21 11.72 -11.53 4.23
N MET A 22 11.29 -10.69 3.32
CA MET A 22 10.67 -9.41 3.67
C MET A 22 9.21 -9.38 3.22
N ILE A 23 8.36 -8.95 4.14
CA ILE A 23 6.94 -8.77 3.91
C ILE A 23 6.52 -7.36 4.29
N ILE A 24 5.59 -6.80 3.53
CA ILE A 24 4.94 -5.52 3.80
C ILE A 24 3.44 -5.77 3.78
N ASP A 25 2.81 -5.72 4.94
CA ASP A 25 1.37 -5.89 5.10
C ASP A 25 0.69 -4.53 5.22
N ILE A 26 -0.10 -4.16 4.21
CA ILE A 26 -0.78 -2.87 4.13
C ILE A 26 -2.26 -3.08 4.44
N GLY A 27 -2.61 -2.93 5.71
CA GLY A 27 -3.99 -3.05 6.18
C GLY A 27 -4.83 -1.80 5.95
N GLY A 28 -5.87 -1.64 6.77
CA GLY A 28 -6.72 -0.43 6.78
C GLY A 28 -6.09 0.73 7.55
N GLY A 29 -5.55 0.47 8.73
CA GLY A 29 -5.04 1.49 9.66
C GLY A 29 -3.52 1.55 9.77
N THR A 30 -2.82 0.44 9.56
CA THR A 30 -1.37 0.32 9.69
C THR A 30 -0.76 -0.41 8.50
N THR A 31 0.51 -0.11 8.24
CA THR A 31 1.39 -0.89 7.38
C THR A 31 2.49 -1.49 8.25
N ASP A 32 2.56 -2.80 8.25
CA ASP A 32 3.51 -3.58 9.03
C ASP A 32 4.58 -4.14 8.11
N ILE A 33 5.84 -3.81 8.40
CA ILE A 33 6.99 -4.15 7.58
C ILE A 33 7.90 -5.03 8.41
N ALA A 34 8.23 -6.23 7.94
CA ALA A 34 9.08 -7.15 8.67
C ALA A 34 10.06 -7.91 7.78
N VAL A 35 11.23 -8.15 8.33
CA VAL A 35 12.20 -9.13 7.83
C VAL A 35 12.14 -10.34 8.75
N LEU A 36 11.94 -11.51 8.15
CA LEU A 36 11.75 -12.79 8.80
C LEU A 36 12.87 -13.76 8.40
N SER A 37 13.29 -14.61 9.32
CA SER A 37 14.21 -15.72 9.07
C SER A 37 14.12 -16.73 10.22
N LEU A 38 14.31 -18.01 9.94
CA LEU A 38 14.29 -19.09 10.95
C LEU A 38 13.06 -19.07 11.86
N GLY A 39 11.89 -18.78 11.28
CA GLY A 39 10.61 -18.77 11.99
C GLY A 39 10.38 -17.54 12.89
N GLY A 40 11.27 -16.55 12.87
CA GLY A 40 11.20 -15.38 13.74
C GLY A 40 11.35 -14.05 13.01
N LYS A 41 11.03 -12.97 13.73
CA LYS A 41 11.27 -11.59 13.26
C LYS A 41 12.71 -11.18 13.53
N VAL A 42 13.42 -10.78 12.50
CA VAL A 42 14.76 -10.21 12.59
C VAL A 42 14.69 -8.70 12.78
N LYS A 43 13.84 -8.06 11.99
CA LYS A 43 13.59 -6.61 12.03
C LYS A 43 12.14 -6.33 11.66
N ALA A 44 11.51 -5.41 12.36
CA ALA A 44 10.14 -5.01 12.03
C ALA A 44 9.89 -3.55 12.41
N THR A 45 8.94 -2.93 11.72
CA THR A 45 8.38 -1.62 12.05
C THR A 45 6.92 -1.57 11.64
N SER A 46 6.15 -0.70 12.28
CA SER A 46 4.76 -0.42 11.92
C SER A 46 4.60 1.08 11.72
N VAL A 47 3.92 1.46 10.64
CA VAL A 47 3.61 2.86 10.35
C VAL A 47 2.11 3.05 10.21
N ARG A 48 1.62 4.21 10.67
CA ARG A 48 0.20 4.57 10.59
C ARG A 48 -0.13 5.23 9.25
N VAL A 49 0.17 4.54 8.18
CA VAL A 49 -0.18 4.89 6.81
C VAL A 49 -0.66 3.63 6.12
N ALA A 50 -1.93 3.57 5.77
CA ALA A 50 -2.55 2.40 5.18
C ALA A 50 -3.82 2.77 4.40
N GLY A 51 -4.62 1.80 4.01
CA GLY A 51 -5.77 1.98 3.12
C GLY A 51 -6.73 3.11 3.47
N ASN A 52 -7.05 3.28 4.76
CA ASN A 52 -7.97 4.33 5.23
C ASN A 52 -7.37 5.73 5.07
N HIS A 53 -6.06 5.88 5.21
CA HIS A 53 -5.38 7.17 5.05
C HIS A 53 -5.41 7.64 3.59
N TYR A 54 -5.34 6.72 2.62
CA TYR A 54 -5.56 7.06 1.21
C TYR A 54 -6.98 7.60 0.98
N ASP A 55 -7.98 6.97 1.58
CA ASP A 55 -9.37 7.45 1.49
C ASP A 55 -9.52 8.86 2.07
N GLU A 56 -8.93 9.11 3.24
CA GLU A 56 -8.95 10.43 3.90
C GLU A 56 -8.27 11.51 3.07
N GLU A 57 -7.11 11.21 2.48
CA GLU A 57 -6.40 12.16 1.62
C GLU A 57 -7.15 12.43 0.31
N ILE A 58 -7.83 11.43 -0.25
CA ILE A 58 -8.71 11.61 -1.41
C ILE A 58 -9.92 12.49 -1.06
N LEU A 59 -10.54 12.29 0.11
CA LEU A 59 -11.64 13.14 0.61
C LEU A 59 -11.18 14.60 0.72
N LYS A 60 -10.03 14.85 1.34
CA LYS A 60 -9.45 16.19 1.47
C LYS A 60 -9.14 16.82 0.12
N PHE A 61 -8.54 16.04 -0.77
CA PHE A 61 -8.19 16.50 -2.12
C PHE A 61 -9.43 16.94 -2.91
N VAL A 62 -10.47 16.10 -2.96
CA VAL A 62 -11.71 16.42 -3.68
C VAL A 62 -12.37 17.66 -3.09
N ARG A 63 -12.41 17.75 -1.77
CA ARG A 63 -12.93 18.94 -1.07
C ARG A 63 -12.17 20.21 -1.44
N ASN A 64 -10.85 20.15 -1.43
CA ASN A 64 -10.01 21.33 -1.65
C ASN A 64 -9.99 21.76 -3.13
N LYS A 65 -9.90 20.79 -4.04
CA LYS A 65 -9.78 21.08 -5.46
C LYS A 65 -11.12 21.45 -6.11
N PHE A 66 -12.18 20.72 -5.79
CA PHE A 66 -13.48 20.84 -6.45
C PHE A 66 -14.53 21.56 -5.60
N SER A 67 -14.24 21.87 -4.33
CA SER A 67 -15.21 22.42 -3.37
C SER A 67 -16.46 21.53 -3.24
N ILE A 68 -16.25 20.21 -3.20
CA ILE A 68 -17.31 19.20 -3.12
C ILE A 68 -17.09 18.30 -1.91
N ALA A 69 -18.16 18.04 -1.17
CA ALA A 69 -18.18 16.99 -0.16
C ALA A 69 -18.66 15.67 -0.77
N ILE A 70 -17.86 14.62 -0.59
CA ILE A 70 -18.17 13.24 -0.98
C ILE A 70 -18.15 12.32 0.25
N GLY A 71 -18.79 11.16 0.13
CA GLY A 71 -18.80 10.14 1.19
C GLY A 71 -17.57 9.25 1.16
N GLN A 72 -17.33 8.54 2.27
CA GLN A 72 -16.23 7.58 2.43
C GLN A 72 -16.20 6.51 1.33
N ARG A 73 -17.36 5.96 0.98
CA ARG A 73 -17.50 4.96 -0.07
C ARG A 73 -17.07 5.47 -1.45
N THR A 74 -17.36 6.73 -1.76
CA THR A 74 -16.93 7.36 -3.01
C THR A 74 -15.41 7.50 -3.05
N ALA A 75 -14.80 7.92 -1.93
CA ALA A 75 -13.34 8.01 -1.82
C ALA A 75 -12.67 6.63 -1.97
N GLU A 76 -13.22 5.60 -1.35
CA GLU A 76 -12.73 4.22 -1.49
C GLU A 76 -12.83 3.73 -2.94
N ASN A 77 -13.94 4.04 -3.64
CA ASN A 77 -14.10 3.69 -5.05
C ASN A 77 -13.08 4.43 -5.93
N LEU A 78 -12.80 5.71 -5.65
CA LEU A 78 -11.74 6.45 -6.34
C LEU A 78 -10.37 5.82 -6.10
N LYS A 79 -10.07 5.43 -4.87
CA LYS A 79 -8.82 4.71 -4.54
C LYS A 79 -8.69 3.42 -5.34
N LYS A 80 -9.73 2.61 -5.40
CA LYS A 80 -9.71 1.30 -6.05
C LYS A 80 -9.64 1.36 -7.57
N ASN A 81 -10.28 2.36 -8.18
CA ASN A 81 -10.50 2.38 -9.63
C ASN A 81 -9.69 3.47 -10.36
N VAL A 82 -9.27 4.52 -9.68
CA VAL A 82 -8.66 5.71 -10.32
C VAL A 82 -7.27 6.02 -9.77
N ALA A 83 -7.06 5.82 -8.46
CA ALA A 83 -5.79 6.10 -7.82
C ALA A 83 -4.70 5.14 -8.31
N CYS A 84 -3.53 5.69 -8.62
CA CYS A 84 -2.39 4.92 -9.10
C CYS A 84 -1.09 5.64 -8.78
N CYS A 85 -0.06 4.89 -8.39
CA CYS A 85 1.30 5.40 -8.37
C CYS A 85 1.80 5.56 -9.81
N PRO A 86 2.54 6.64 -10.13
CA PRO A 86 2.88 7.02 -11.51
C PRO A 86 3.82 6.04 -12.21
N GLN A 87 4.47 5.15 -11.48
CA GLN A 87 5.35 4.12 -12.04
C GLN A 87 4.62 3.13 -12.94
N LYS A 88 3.28 3.09 -12.85
CA LYS A 88 2.42 2.35 -13.77
C LYS A 88 1.93 3.28 -14.89
N ALA A 89 2.78 3.52 -15.89
CA ALA A 89 2.58 4.52 -16.93
C ALA A 89 1.32 4.32 -17.79
N ASP A 90 0.89 3.08 -17.96
CA ASP A 90 -0.27 2.75 -18.82
C ASP A 90 -1.63 2.90 -18.09
N PHE A 91 -1.61 3.26 -16.81
CA PHE A 91 -2.82 3.44 -16.02
C PHE A 91 -3.27 4.90 -16.07
N ASN A 92 -4.39 5.16 -16.73
CA ASN A 92 -4.98 6.50 -16.81
C ASN A 92 -6.51 6.38 -16.88
N GLU A 93 -7.12 6.41 -15.70
CA GLU A 93 -8.57 6.26 -15.53
C GLU A 93 -9.23 7.56 -15.14
N THR A 94 -10.52 7.67 -15.42
CA THR A 94 -11.35 8.80 -15.00
C THR A 94 -12.69 8.27 -14.51
N MET A 95 -13.17 8.80 -13.39
CA MET A 95 -14.46 8.44 -12.81
C MET A 95 -15.30 9.68 -12.51
N GLU A 96 -16.57 9.65 -12.95
CA GLU A 96 -17.55 10.63 -12.51
C GLU A 96 -17.98 10.32 -11.07
N ILE A 97 -17.87 11.30 -10.20
CA ILE A 97 -18.34 11.23 -8.83
C ILE A 97 -19.48 12.21 -8.60
N LYS A 98 -20.33 11.87 -7.64
CA LYS A 98 -21.44 12.69 -7.18
C LYS A 98 -21.18 13.16 -5.76
N GLY A 99 -21.47 14.41 -5.50
CA GLY A 99 -21.31 14.99 -4.18
C GLY A 99 -22.20 16.21 -4.00
N ARG A 100 -21.96 16.92 -2.90
CA ARG A 100 -22.64 18.16 -2.58
C ARG A 100 -21.67 19.33 -2.69
N SER A 101 -22.02 20.32 -3.50
CA SER A 101 -21.24 21.55 -3.58
C SER A 101 -21.16 22.24 -2.22
N LEU A 102 -19.96 22.59 -1.78
CA LEU A 102 -19.76 23.37 -0.56
C LEU A 102 -20.08 24.85 -0.77
N LEU A 103 -20.16 25.30 -2.01
CA LEU A 103 -20.47 26.69 -2.36
C LEU A 103 -21.98 26.93 -2.43
N THR A 104 -22.74 26.01 -3.00
CA THR A 104 -24.19 26.17 -3.25
C THR A 104 -25.06 25.28 -2.38
N GLY A 105 -24.47 24.22 -1.75
CA GLY A 105 -25.21 23.20 -1.03
C GLY A 105 -25.99 22.20 -1.88
N LEU A 106 -25.92 22.33 -3.21
CA LEU A 106 -26.67 21.52 -4.17
C LEU A 106 -25.89 20.29 -4.64
N PRO A 107 -26.58 19.22 -5.08
CA PRO A 107 -25.93 18.07 -5.72
C PRO A 107 -25.16 18.47 -6.98
N VAL A 108 -23.96 17.93 -7.13
CA VAL A 108 -23.09 18.17 -8.29
C VAL A 108 -22.39 16.90 -8.71
N ARG A 109 -21.87 16.90 -9.96
CA ARG A 109 -21.04 15.83 -10.52
C ARG A 109 -19.73 16.43 -11.01
N VAL A 110 -18.65 15.71 -10.81
CA VAL A 110 -17.33 16.05 -11.36
C VAL A 110 -16.61 14.78 -11.81
N ASN A 111 -15.70 14.93 -12.77
CA ASN A 111 -14.79 13.88 -13.17
C ASN A 111 -13.48 14.02 -12.40
N VAL A 112 -13.00 12.91 -11.83
CA VAL A 112 -11.70 12.82 -11.17
C VAL A 112 -10.83 11.84 -11.94
N SER A 113 -9.65 12.26 -12.32
CA SER A 113 -8.69 11.46 -13.10
C SER A 113 -7.57 10.91 -12.23
N THR A 114 -6.85 9.92 -12.75
CA THR A 114 -5.62 9.40 -12.12
C THR A 114 -4.60 10.52 -11.86
N ALA A 115 -4.43 11.44 -12.82
CA ALA A 115 -3.51 12.57 -12.68
C ALA A 115 -3.90 13.50 -11.52
N ASP A 116 -5.20 13.68 -11.26
CA ASP A 116 -5.68 14.46 -10.13
C ASP A 116 -5.26 13.86 -8.78
N LEU A 117 -5.29 12.54 -8.68
CA LEU A 117 -4.99 11.81 -7.44
C LEU A 117 -3.49 11.53 -7.24
N TYR A 118 -2.64 11.93 -8.17
CA TYR A 118 -1.20 11.69 -8.11
C TYR A 118 -0.57 12.15 -6.78
N GLU A 119 -0.74 13.43 -6.44
CA GLU A 119 -0.07 14.01 -5.27
C GLU A 119 -0.50 13.38 -3.95
N PRO A 120 -1.82 13.25 -3.64
CA PRO A 120 -2.24 12.62 -2.40
C PRO A 120 -1.82 11.15 -2.28
N VAL A 121 -1.80 10.41 -3.39
CA VAL A 121 -1.37 9.01 -3.42
C VAL A 121 0.13 8.89 -3.17
N MET A 122 0.95 9.68 -3.87
CA MET A 122 2.40 9.61 -3.74
C MET A 122 2.89 10.01 -2.36
N ARG A 123 2.30 11.03 -1.76
CA ARG A 123 2.67 11.47 -0.41
C ARG A 123 2.60 10.35 0.63
N LEU A 124 1.58 9.50 0.55
CA LEU A 124 1.42 8.35 1.45
C LEU A 124 2.32 7.18 1.04
N SER A 125 2.43 6.91 -0.26
CA SER A 125 3.28 5.83 -0.77
C SER A 125 4.76 6.06 -0.44
N GLU A 126 5.23 7.30 -0.48
CA GLU A 126 6.59 7.69 -0.08
C GLU A 126 6.87 7.41 1.41
N GLN A 127 5.89 7.59 2.28
CA GLN A 127 6.04 7.24 3.69
C GLN A 127 6.22 5.74 3.90
N ILE A 128 5.47 4.93 3.16
CA ILE A 128 5.62 3.46 3.19
C ILE A 128 7.00 3.07 2.62
N GLY A 129 7.38 3.63 1.48
CA GLY A 129 8.67 3.36 0.85
C GLY A 129 9.85 3.72 1.74
N THR A 130 9.80 4.88 2.40
CA THR A 130 10.84 5.32 3.34
C THR A 130 10.94 4.36 4.54
N ALA A 131 9.81 3.94 5.10
CA ALA A 131 9.81 2.99 6.23
C ALA A 131 10.39 1.63 5.81
N ALA A 132 10.03 1.13 4.62
CA ALA A 132 10.56 -0.12 4.10
C ALA A 132 12.08 -0.04 3.84
N HIS A 133 12.55 1.07 3.27
CA HIS A 133 13.97 1.33 3.07
C HIS A 133 14.75 1.32 4.39
N GLN A 134 14.23 1.98 5.43
CA GLN A 134 14.84 2.00 6.76
C GLN A 134 14.92 0.61 7.41
N VAL A 135 13.95 -0.27 7.17
CA VAL A 135 14.00 -1.66 7.63
C VAL A 135 15.13 -2.41 6.94
N LEU A 136 15.27 -2.26 5.62
CA LEU A 136 16.37 -2.89 4.85
C LEU A 136 17.74 -2.38 5.29
N GLU A 137 17.91 -1.08 5.50
CA GLU A 137 19.18 -0.51 5.98
C GLU A 137 19.64 -1.09 7.32
N LYS A 138 18.68 -1.45 8.19
CA LYS A 138 18.94 -2.02 9.52
C LYS A 138 18.96 -3.54 9.53
N THR A 139 18.79 -4.17 8.38
CA THR A 139 18.83 -5.63 8.22
C THR A 139 20.27 -6.09 8.06
N PRO A 140 20.68 -7.22 8.69
CA PRO A 140 22.01 -7.78 8.48
C PRO A 140 22.32 -8.00 6.99
N PRO A 141 23.57 -7.75 6.55
CA PRO A 141 23.92 -7.78 5.12
C PRO A 141 23.59 -9.10 4.41
N GLU A 142 23.78 -10.24 5.07
CA GLU A 142 23.49 -11.56 4.50
C GLU A 142 22.01 -11.72 4.21
N LEU A 143 21.13 -11.30 5.14
CA LEU A 143 19.67 -11.37 4.98
C LEU A 143 19.18 -10.32 3.96
N ALA A 144 19.81 -9.15 3.88
CA ALA A 144 19.53 -8.17 2.86
C ALA A 144 19.86 -8.71 1.44
N GLY A 145 20.97 -9.45 1.32
CA GLY A 145 21.31 -10.17 0.09
C GLY A 145 20.29 -11.24 -0.29
N ASP A 146 19.75 -11.94 0.69
CA ASP A 146 18.67 -12.92 0.46
C ASP A 146 17.41 -12.24 -0.03
N ILE A 147 17.03 -11.10 0.58
CA ILE A 147 15.85 -10.31 0.15
C ILE A 147 16.02 -9.80 -1.27
N TYR A 148 17.21 -9.38 -1.67
CA TYR A 148 17.50 -8.98 -3.04
C TYR A 148 17.19 -10.11 -4.04
N ARG A 149 17.55 -11.35 -3.69
CA ARG A 149 17.30 -12.54 -4.50
C ARG A 149 15.84 -13.01 -4.45
N ASN A 150 15.23 -12.99 -3.28
CA ASN A 150 13.89 -13.52 -3.02
C ASN A 150 12.77 -12.53 -3.33
N GLY A 151 13.07 -11.24 -3.38
CA GLY A 151 12.09 -10.18 -3.50
C GLY A 151 11.36 -9.85 -2.19
N VAL A 152 10.43 -8.91 -2.28
CA VAL A 152 9.53 -8.46 -1.21
C VAL A 152 8.11 -8.84 -1.57
N VAL A 153 7.34 -9.33 -0.60
CA VAL A 153 5.92 -9.68 -0.80
C VAL A 153 5.03 -8.65 -0.12
N LEU A 154 4.07 -8.12 -0.86
CA LEU A 154 3.01 -7.25 -0.35
C LEU A 154 1.76 -8.07 -0.01
N THR A 155 1.19 -7.78 1.14
CA THR A 155 -0.08 -8.32 1.61
C THR A 155 -1.00 -7.21 2.12
N GLY A 156 -2.22 -7.57 2.52
CA GLY A 156 -3.23 -6.62 2.94
C GLY A 156 -3.98 -5.97 1.79
N GLY A 157 -5.13 -5.39 2.09
CA GLY A 157 -5.98 -4.76 1.08
C GLY A 157 -5.32 -3.58 0.37
N GLY A 158 -4.45 -2.83 1.07
CA GLY A 158 -3.72 -1.70 0.52
C GLY A 158 -2.67 -2.09 -0.52
N ALA A 159 -2.19 -3.33 -0.51
CA ALA A 159 -1.26 -3.87 -1.52
C ALA A 159 -1.83 -3.85 -2.94
N GLN A 160 -3.15 -3.78 -3.07
CA GLN A 160 -3.87 -3.74 -4.36
C GLN A 160 -3.90 -2.34 -5.01
N LEU A 161 -3.37 -1.30 -4.36
CA LEU A 161 -3.27 0.03 -4.95
C LEU A 161 -2.44 -0.05 -6.23
N HIS A 162 -3.02 0.43 -7.34
CA HIS A 162 -2.37 0.38 -8.65
C HIS A 162 -1.02 1.12 -8.64
N GLY A 163 -0.01 0.50 -9.20
CA GLY A 163 1.33 1.07 -9.31
C GLY A 163 2.16 1.05 -8.02
N LEU A 164 1.59 0.65 -6.87
CA LEU A 164 2.33 0.60 -5.61
C LEU A 164 3.46 -0.45 -5.63
N PRO A 165 3.26 -1.68 -6.14
CA PRO A 165 4.35 -2.65 -6.26
C PRO A 165 5.49 -2.12 -7.13
N GLU A 166 5.19 -1.48 -8.26
CA GLU A 166 6.17 -0.90 -9.17
C GLU A 166 6.94 0.25 -8.51
N TYR A 167 6.24 1.11 -7.76
CA TYR A 167 6.86 2.19 -7.00
C TYR A 167 7.83 1.64 -5.94
N LEU A 168 7.39 0.69 -5.13
CA LEU A 168 8.23 0.09 -4.09
C LEU A 168 9.41 -0.68 -4.67
N SER A 169 9.23 -1.35 -5.81
CA SER A 169 10.31 -2.04 -6.51
C SER A 169 11.41 -1.07 -6.96
N GLN A 170 11.03 0.10 -7.47
CA GLN A 170 11.99 1.15 -7.83
C GLN A 170 12.68 1.76 -6.62
N GLU A 171 11.94 2.02 -5.55
CA GLU A 171 12.45 2.62 -4.32
C GLU A 171 13.43 1.70 -3.59
N LEU A 172 13.09 0.42 -3.46
CA LEU A 172 13.87 -0.56 -2.72
C LEU A 172 14.95 -1.26 -3.55
N LYS A 173 14.93 -1.10 -4.88
CA LYS A 173 15.84 -1.78 -5.83
C LYS A 173 15.79 -3.30 -5.74
N VAL A 174 14.62 -3.84 -5.40
CA VAL A 174 14.33 -5.28 -5.36
C VAL A 174 12.98 -5.55 -6.02
N GLU A 175 12.75 -6.77 -6.46
CA GLU A 175 11.45 -7.17 -6.98
C GLU A 175 10.41 -7.14 -5.86
N VAL A 176 9.27 -6.51 -6.13
CA VAL A 176 8.13 -6.42 -5.21
C VAL A 176 6.91 -7.02 -5.88
N THR A 177 6.31 -8.02 -5.25
CA THR A 177 5.15 -8.75 -5.77
C THR A 177 4.01 -8.73 -4.77
N VAL A 178 2.78 -8.80 -5.27
CA VAL A 178 1.57 -8.89 -4.43
C VAL A 178 1.23 -10.36 -4.23
N SER A 179 0.91 -10.74 -3.00
CA SER A 179 0.40 -12.09 -2.70
C SER A 179 -0.85 -12.41 -3.52
N PRO A 180 -1.08 -13.67 -3.92
CA PRO A 180 -2.27 -14.07 -4.69
C PRO A 180 -3.61 -13.73 -4.02
N ASP A 181 -3.67 -13.80 -2.69
CA ASP A 181 -4.84 -13.41 -1.89
C ASP A 181 -4.42 -12.44 -0.76
N PRO A 182 -4.12 -11.17 -1.11
CA PRO A 182 -3.49 -10.26 -0.18
C PRO A 182 -4.39 -9.89 1.01
N VAL A 183 -5.70 -9.90 0.83
CA VAL A 183 -6.67 -9.52 1.88
C VAL A 183 -6.76 -10.58 2.99
N ASN A 184 -6.63 -11.85 2.64
CA ASN A 184 -6.85 -12.96 3.55
C ASN A 184 -5.56 -13.58 4.11
N CYS A 185 -4.37 -13.08 3.73
CA CYS A 185 -3.09 -13.67 4.13
C CYS A 185 -2.98 -13.86 5.65
N VAL A 186 -3.29 -12.85 6.44
CA VAL A 186 -3.21 -12.94 7.91
C VAL A 186 -4.16 -14.02 8.45
N ALA A 187 -5.38 -14.08 7.94
CA ALA A 187 -6.37 -15.08 8.37
C ALA A 187 -5.98 -16.51 7.95
N LEU A 188 -5.34 -16.67 6.79
CA LEU A 188 -4.88 -17.96 6.29
C LEU A 188 -3.63 -18.48 7.02
N GLY A 189 -2.82 -17.58 7.59
CA GLY A 189 -1.59 -17.91 8.32
C GLY A 189 -1.78 -18.09 9.82
N THR A 190 -2.99 -17.94 10.35
CA THR A 190 -3.31 -18.14 11.77
C THR A 190 -3.88 -19.52 12.03
#